data_edbb30d24121457b593572c2ed53857b
#
_entry.id   edbb30d24121457b593572c2ed53857b
#
_cell.length_a   1.000
_cell.length_b   1.000
_cell.length_c   1.000
_cell.angle_alpha   90.00
_cell.angle_beta   90.00
_cell.angle_gamma   90.00
#
_symmetry.space_group_name_H-M   'P 1'
#
loop_
_entity.id
_entity.type
_entity.pdbx_description
1 polymer ?
#
loop_
_entity_poly.entity_id
_entity_poly.type
_entity_poly.pdbx_seq_one_letter_code
_entity_poly.pdbx_strand_id
1 'polypeptide(L)'
;MGQDQIDAFNSELRKAVLEFEIEELTEEQASQLVRHYAMLRRWNQRLNLTRITEPRGAARLHYAESLFGARFIGEARTLIDIGSGAGFPALPLAVARPDVQVTALEANQKKSLFLKEAKDELALSNLDVMTARLEELNCDGYELLTSRALDRAEAILPALIQELSPTQRLMLYCGADLVAMIEKSGGADFSIETHSIPESEARFIAIVSRNS
;
A
#
# COMPACT_ATOMS: atom_id res chain seq x y z
N MET A 1 3.84 -13.40 23.09
CA MET A 1 3.14 -12.25 22.46
C MET A 1 1.78 -12.20 23.11
N GLY A 2 1.41 -11.12 23.80
CA GLY A 2 0.17 -11.08 24.57
C GLY A 2 -1.05 -11.05 23.64
N GLN A 3 -2.01 -11.94 23.87
CA GLN A 3 -3.30 -11.97 23.19
C GLN A 3 -3.99 -10.59 23.27
N ASP A 4 -3.86 -9.90 24.40
CA ASP A 4 -4.40 -8.56 24.65
C ASP A 4 -4.03 -7.53 23.55
N GLN A 5 -2.83 -7.63 22.96
CA GLN A 5 -2.39 -6.71 21.91
C GLN A 5 -3.03 -7.02 20.55
N ILE A 6 -3.33 -8.28 20.28
CA ILE A 6 -4.02 -8.71 19.07
C ILE A 6 -5.50 -8.31 19.17
N ASP A 7 -6.12 -8.51 20.33
CA ASP A 7 -7.51 -8.14 20.57
C ASP A 7 -7.67 -6.60 20.52
N ALA A 8 -6.72 -5.85 21.11
CA ALA A 8 -6.67 -4.41 21.02
C ALA A 8 -6.55 -3.94 19.55
N PHE A 9 -5.66 -4.57 18.76
CA PHE A 9 -5.52 -4.23 17.34
C PHE A 9 -6.82 -4.49 16.57
N ASN A 10 -7.47 -5.64 16.75
CA ASN A 10 -8.74 -5.93 16.09
C ASN A 10 -9.82 -4.89 16.42
N SER A 11 -9.92 -4.50 17.70
CA SER A 11 -10.85 -3.44 18.13
C SER A 11 -10.53 -2.08 17.46
N GLU A 12 -9.26 -1.69 17.44
CA GLU A 12 -8.82 -0.44 16.82
C GLU A 12 -8.95 -0.45 15.29
N LEU A 13 -8.73 -1.61 14.64
CA LEU A 13 -8.95 -1.76 13.19
C LEU A 13 -10.43 -1.52 12.83
N ARG A 14 -11.37 -2.12 13.55
CA ARG A 14 -12.80 -1.93 13.31
C ARG A 14 -13.22 -0.47 13.51
N LYS A 15 -12.70 0.22 14.51
CA LYS A 15 -12.93 1.67 14.69
C LYS A 15 -12.35 2.47 13.53
N ALA A 16 -11.11 2.19 13.13
CA ALA A 16 -10.46 2.91 12.05
C ALA A 16 -11.17 2.71 10.71
N VAL A 17 -11.69 1.51 10.42
CA VAL A 17 -12.52 1.25 9.22
C VAL A 17 -13.72 2.18 9.16
N LEU A 18 -14.41 2.40 10.27
CA LEU A 18 -15.55 3.32 10.35
C LEU A 18 -15.12 4.79 10.22
N GLU A 19 -14.08 5.20 10.96
CA GLU A 19 -13.57 6.59 10.97
C GLU A 19 -12.99 7.02 9.61
N PHE A 20 -12.45 6.08 8.83
CA PHE A 20 -11.91 6.31 7.49
C PHE A 20 -12.95 6.11 6.38
N GLU A 21 -14.21 5.84 6.76
CA GLU A 21 -15.29 5.57 5.81
C GLU A 21 -14.94 4.48 4.79
N ILE A 22 -14.24 3.46 5.25
CA ILE A 22 -13.86 2.30 4.44
C ILE A 22 -15.06 1.35 4.36
N GLU A 23 -15.23 0.69 3.23
CA GLU A 23 -16.22 -0.38 3.08
C GLU A 23 -16.04 -1.44 4.17
N GLU A 24 -17.15 -1.92 4.71
CA GLU A 24 -17.13 -2.88 5.81
C GLU A 24 -16.39 -4.16 5.41
N LEU A 25 -15.40 -4.52 6.22
CA LEU A 25 -14.64 -5.75 6.01
C LEU A 25 -15.46 -6.96 6.41
N THR A 26 -15.42 -8.00 5.61
CA THR A 26 -15.93 -9.31 6.03
C THR A 26 -15.12 -9.84 7.22
N GLU A 27 -15.67 -10.79 7.96
CA GLU A 27 -14.95 -11.40 9.09
C GLU A 27 -13.65 -12.11 8.64
N GLU A 28 -13.62 -12.68 7.45
CA GLU A 28 -12.40 -13.28 6.89
C GLU A 28 -11.35 -12.21 6.58
N GLN A 29 -11.73 -11.11 5.93
CA GLN A 29 -10.82 -9.99 5.65
C GLN A 29 -10.24 -9.39 6.95
N ALA A 30 -11.09 -9.15 7.94
CA ALA A 30 -10.64 -8.68 9.25
C ALA A 30 -9.68 -9.66 9.91
N SER A 31 -9.99 -10.97 9.87
CA SER A 31 -9.13 -12.04 10.38
C SER A 31 -7.77 -12.08 9.66
N GLN A 32 -7.75 -11.93 8.33
CA GLN A 32 -6.51 -11.87 7.55
C GLN A 32 -5.62 -10.70 8.00
N LEU A 33 -6.18 -9.51 8.18
CA LEU A 33 -5.43 -8.33 8.64
C LEU A 33 -4.91 -8.50 10.09
N VAL A 34 -5.69 -9.12 10.96
CA VAL A 34 -5.26 -9.45 12.33
C VAL A 34 -4.11 -10.46 12.32
N ARG A 35 -4.17 -11.51 11.50
CA ARG A 35 -3.09 -12.48 11.32
C ARG A 35 -1.82 -11.80 10.77
N HIS A 36 -1.97 -10.91 9.78
CA HIS A 36 -0.85 -10.13 9.28
C HIS A 36 -0.19 -9.28 10.38
N TYR A 37 -0.98 -8.58 11.19
CA TYR A 37 -0.44 -7.80 12.32
C TYR A 37 0.31 -8.65 13.33
N ALA A 38 -0.21 -9.84 13.65
CA ALA A 38 0.48 -10.79 14.53
C ALA A 38 1.84 -11.24 13.95
N MET A 39 1.88 -11.52 12.65
CA MET A 39 3.13 -11.85 11.94
C MET A 39 4.09 -10.66 11.92
N LEU A 40 3.60 -9.48 11.54
CA LEU A 40 4.38 -8.24 11.48
C LEU A 40 5.11 -7.99 12.80
N ARG A 41 4.41 -8.06 13.93
CA ARG A 41 5.01 -7.88 15.25
C ARG A 41 6.07 -8.92 15.57
N ARG A 42 5.86 -10.18 15.22
CA ARG A 42 6.82 -11.27 15.43
C ARG A 42 8.09 -11.08 14.61
N TRP A 43 7.94 -10.76 13.32
CA TRP A 43 9.05 -10.54 12.41
C TRP A 43 9.79 -9.24 12.69
N ASN A 44 9.08 -8.20 13.14
CA ASN A 44 9.65 -6.89 13.43
C ASN A 44 10.72 -6.91 14.53
N GLN A 45 10.67 -7.91 15.43
CA GLN A 45 11.71 -8.13 16.44
C GLN A 45 13.10 -8.45 15.84
N ARG A 46 13.14 -8.86 14.57
CA ARG A 46 14.35 -9.29 13.87
C ARG A 46 14.71 -8.44 12.65
N LEU A 47 13.72 -7.88 11.97
CA LEU A 47 13.91 -7.23 10.67
C LEU A 47 13.67 -5.73 10.63
N ASN A 48 13.23 -5.10 11.73
CA ASN A 48 12.86 -3.69 11.76
C ASN A 48 11.96 -3.28 10.58
N LEU A 49 10.88 -4.01 10.36
CA LEU A 49 9.92 -3.81 9.26
C LEU A 49 9.20 -2.46 9.39
N THR A 50 8.89 -2.07 10.63
CA THR A 50 8.22 -0.80 10.94
C THR A 50 8.58 -0.31 12.33
N ARG A 51 8.47 1.01 12.55
CA ARG A 51 8.57 1.65 13.87
C ARG A 51 7.23 1.71 14.62
N ILE A 52 6.12 1.54 13.89
CA ILE A 52 4.75 1.63 14.43
C ILE A 52 4.25 0.22 14.67
N THR A 53 4.31 -0.24 15.91
CA THR A 53 3.93 -1.60 16.30
C THR A 53 2.83 -1.66 17.35
N GLU A 54 2.48 -0.51 17.96
CA GLU A 54 1.39 -0.46 18.91
C GLU A 54 0.02 -0.54 18.18
N PRO A 55 -1.02 -1.15 18.80
CA PRO A 55 -2.26 -1.53 18.12
C PRO A 55 -2.95 -0.39 17.41
N ARG A 56 -3.19 0.74 18.09
CA ARG A 56 -3.92 1.88 17.54
C ARG A 56 -3.19 2.52 16.36
N GLY A 57 -1.89 2.81 16.51
CA GLY A 57 -1.11 3.41 15.44
C GLY A 57 -0.97 2.48 14.24
N ALA A 58 -0.75 1.18 14.47
CA ALA A 58 -0.72 0.20 13.40
C ALA A 58 -2.07 0.17 12.67
N ALA A 59 -3.19 0.01 13.37
CA ALA A 59 -4.52 -0.06 12.78
C ALA A 59 -4.82 1.18 11.90
N ARG A 60 -4.47 2.37 12.35
CA ARG A 60 -4.74 3.63 11.63
C ARG A 60 -3.72 3.89 10.53
N LEU A 61 -2.43 3.98 10.91
CA LEU A 61 -1.38 4.49 10.04
C LEU A 61 -0.86 3.46 9.03
N HIS A 62 -1.10 2.18 9.25
CA HIS A 62 -0.73 1.14 8.31
C HIS A 62 -1.94 0.57 7.60
N TYR A 63 -2.92 0.05 8.36
CA TYR A 63 -4.02 -0.72 7.77
C TYR A 63 -5.11 0.19 7.20
N ALA A 64 -5.69 1.09 8.00
CA ALA A 64 -6.78 1.95 7.52
C ALA A 64 -6.34 2.88 6.38
N GLU A 65 -5.14 3.48 6.46
CA GLU A 65 -4.61 4.27 5.34
C GLU A 65 -4.45 3.45 4.06
N SER A 66 -3.92 2.23 4.17
CA SER A 66 -3.77 1.36 3.00
C SER A 66 -5.13 0.95 2.43
N LEU A 67 -6.09 0.57 3.28
CA LEU A 67 -7.45 0.21 2.90
C LEU A 67 -8.22 1.37 2.28
N PHE A 68 -8.00 2.61 2.79
CA PHE A 68 -8.61 3.81 2.21
C PHE A 68 -8.25 3.98 0.73
N GLY A 69 -7.06 3.54 0.32
CA GLY A 69 -6.63 3.53 -1.07
C GLY A 69 -7.40 2.57 -1.98
N ALA A 70 -8.07 1.56 -1.43
CA ALA A 70 -8.82 0.59 -2.23
C ALA A 70 -9.92 1.25 -3.08
N ARG A 71 -10.52 2.36 -2.62
CA ARG A 71 -11.53 3.15 -3.34
C ARG A 71 -11.02 3.78 -4.64
N PHE A 72 -9.70 3.97 -4.76
CA PHE A 72 -9.07 4.60 -5.91
C PHE A 72 -8.52 3.59 -6.93
N ILE A 73 -8.59 2.30 -6.66
CA ILE A 73 -8.21 1.24 -7.61
C ILE A 73 -9.10 1.30 -8.85
N GLY A 74 -10.39 1.61 -8.68
CA GLY A 74 -11.35 1.68 -9.77
C GLY A 74 -11.51 0.31 -10.44
N GLU A 75 -11.44 0.28 -11.78
CA GLU A 75 -11.61 -0.92 -12.60
C GLU A 75 -10.31 -1.68 -12.88
N ALA A 76 -9.16 -1.19 -12.37
CA ALA A 76 -7.87 -1.85 -12.58
C ALA A 76 -7.91 -3.29 -12.05
N ARG A 77 -7.39 -4.22 -12.86
CA ARG A 77 -7.29 -5.66 -12.56
C ARG A 77 -5.90 -6.07 -12.13
N THR A 78 -4.89 -5.25 -12.43
CA THR A 78 -3.50 -5.50 -12.08
C THR A 78 -2.90 -4.30 -11.37
N LEU A 79 -2.28 -4.57 -10.22
CA LEU A 79 -1.65 -3.55 -9.38
C LEU A 79 -0.24 -4.00 -9.00
N ILE A 80 0.73 -3.08 -9.05
CA ILE A 80 2.06 -3.28 -8.46
C ILE A 80 2.33 -2.26 -7.37
N ASP A 81 2.74 -2.75 -6.19
CA ASP A 81 3.18 -1.92 -5.07
C ASP A 81 4.72 -1.86 -5.04
N ILE A 82 5.26 -0.68 -5.28
CA ILE A 82 6.69 -0.44 -5.40
C ILE A 82 7.29 -0.17 -4.02
N GLY A 83 8.16 -1.08 -3.59
CA GLY A 83 8.79 -0.99 -2.27
C GLY A 83 7.88 -1.39 -1.13
N SER A 84 7.20 -2.52 -1.26
CA SER A 84 6.14 -2.98 -0.34
C SER A 84 6.56 -3.13 1.12
N GLY A 85 7.83 -3.32 1.40
CA GLY A 85 8.39 -3.34 2.76
C GLY A 85 7.74 -4.36 3.68
N ALA A 86 6.95 -3.87 4.62
CA ALA A 86 6.15 -4.69 5.54
C ALA A 86 4.78 -5.10 4.95
N GLY A 87 4.59 -4.94 3.62
CA GLY A 87 3.36 -5.29 2.91
C GLY A 87 2.33 -4.16 2.83
N PHE A 88 2.76 -2.91 2.99
CA PHE A 88 1.85 -1.76 2.93
C PHE A 88 2.16 -0.86 1.72
N PRO A 89 1.18 -0.62 0.84
CA PRO A 89 -0.25 -0.98 0.94
C PRO A 89 -0.62 -2.36 0.37
N ALA A 90 0.28 -3.13 -0.25
CA ALA A 90 -0.02 -4.33 -1.02
C ALA A 90 -0.96 -5.34 -0.32
N LEU A 91 -0.61 -5.76 0.91
CA LEU A 91 -1.38 -6.78 1.63
C LEU A 91 -2.80 -6.32 1.98
N PRO A 92 -3.02 -5.14 2.59
CA PRO A 92 -4.39 -4.64 2.82
C PRO A 92 -5.19 -4.46 1.53
N LEU A 93 -4.56 -4.03 0.42
CA LEU A 93 -5.23 -3.89 -0.86
C LEU A 93 -5.63 -5.24 -1.45
N ALA A 94 -4.76 -6.25 -1.37
CA ALA A 94 -5.08 -7.61 -1.80
C ALA A 94 -6.23 -8.23 -0.99
N VAL A 95 -6.29 -7.95 0.32
CA VAL A 95 -7.39 -8.38 1.19
C VAL A 95 -8.70 -7.67 0.82
N ALA A 96 -8.66 -6.35 0.60
CA ALA A 96 -9.86 -5.55 0.30
C ALA A 96 -10.42 -5.79 -1.12
N ARG A 97 -9.55 -6.11 -2.09
CA ARG A 97 -9.87 -6.26 -3.51
C ARG A 97 -9.43 -7.63 -4.04
N PRO A 98 -10.16 -8.71 -3.69
CA PRO A 98 -9.82 -10.07 -4.15
C PRO A 98 -9.95 -10.25 -5.67
N ASP A 99 -10.60 -9.31 -6.35
CA ASP A 99 -10.76 -9.24 -7.81
C ASP A 99 -9.54 -8.61 -8.52
N VAL A 100 -8.56 -8.08 -7.79
CA VAL A 100 -7.36 -7.41 -8.31
C VAL A 100 -6.13 -8.27 -8.06
N GLN A 101 -5.36 -8.55 -9.10
CA GLN A 101 -4.05 -9.20 -8.98
C GLN A 101 -3.02 -8.17 -8.49
N VAL A 102 -2.52 -8.35 -7.28
CA VAL A 102 -1.55 -7.47 -6.63
C VAL A 102 -0.16 -8.07 -6.71
N THR A 103 0.82 -7.29 -7.11
CA THR A 103 2.25 -7.65 -7.04
C THR A 103 2.95 -6.77 -6.01
N ALA A 104 3.50 -7.39 -4.98
CA ALA A 104 4.35 -6.72 -3.99
C ALA A 104 5.81 -6.76 -4.45
N LEU A 105 6.35 -5.61 -4.90
CA LEU A 105 7.76 -5.48 -5.31
C LEU A 105 8.62 -5.04 -4.12
N GLU A 106 9.62 -5.83 -3.78
CA GLU A 106 10.53 -5.53 -2.67
C GLU A 106 11.96 -6.00 -3.00
N ALA A 107 12.92 -5.08 -2.98
CA ALA A 107 14.31 -5.37 -3.31
C ALA A 107 15.07 -6.12 -2.18
N ASN A 108 14.68 -5.93 -0.93
CA ASN A 108 15.32 -6.57 0.21
C ASN A 108 14.84 -8.01 0.36
N GLN A 109 15.75 -8.98 0.18
CA GLN A 109 15.44 -10.41 0.24
C GLN A 109 14.76 -10.85 1.54
N LYS A 110 15.16 -10.28 2.70
CA LYS A 110 14.54 -10.65 4.00
C LYS A 110 13.11 -10.14 4.13
N LYS A 111 12.84 -8.91 3.64
CA LYS A 111 11.49 -8.36 3.59
C LYS A 111 10.63 -9.11 2.57
N SER A 112 11.19 -9.44 1.42
CA SER A 112 10.50 -10.26 0.42
C SER A 112 10.14 -11.66 0.96
N LEU A 113 11.01 -12.29 1.77
CA LEU A 113 10.68 -13.55 2.44
C LEU A 113 9.50 -13.38 3.42
N PHE A 114 9.49 -12.29 4.20
CA PHE A 114 8.35 -11.96 5.06
C PHE A 114 7.05 -11.85 4.27
N LEU A 115 7.07 -11.16 3.12
CA LEU A 115 5.90 -11.00 2.25
C LEU A 115 5.39 -12.34 1.70
N LYS A 116 6.30 -13.23 1.31
CA LYS A 116 5.95 -14.58 0.83
C LYS A 116 5.29 -15.42 1.93
N GLU A 117 5.85 -15.41 3.14
CA GLU A 117 5.23 -16.09 4.27
C GLU A 117 3.88 -15.45 4.65
N ALA A 118 3.75 -14.13 4.56
CA ALA A 118 2.48 -13.46 4.81
C ALA A 118 1.42 -13.84 3.75
N LYS A 119 1.78 -13.89 2.46
CA LYS A 119 0.89 -14.38 1.39
C LYS A 119 0.33 -15.77 1.73
N ASP A 120 1.21 -16.68 2.09
CA ASP A 120 0.84 -18.08 2.40
C ASP A 120 -0.02 -18.17 3.66
N GLU A 121 0.38 -17.50 4.74
CA GLU A 121 -0.37 -17.47 6.02
C GLU A 121 -1.78 -16.89 5.85
N LEU A 122 -1.93 -15.87 5.01
CA LEU A 122 -3.20 -15.20 4.77
C LEU A 122 -4.02 -15.85 3.64
N ALA A 123 -3.47 -16.87 2.97
CA ALA A 123 -4.07 -17.55 1.82
C ALA A 123 -4.49 -16.57 0.70
N LEU A 124 -3.65 -15.58 0.38
CA LEU A 124 -3.93 -14.58 -0.65
C LEU A 124 -3.55 -15.10 -2.04
N SER A 125 -4.51 -15.69 -2.74
CA SER A 125 -4.30 -16.20 -4.10
C SER A 125 -4.08 -15.10 -5.15
N ASN A 126 -4.54 -13.87 -4.85
CA ASN A 126 -4.42 -12.69 -5.69
C ASN A 126 -3.21 -11.80 -5.34
N LEU A 127 -2.25 -12.29 -4.56
CA LEU A 127 -1.02 -11.59 -4.25
C LEU A 127 0.18 -12.34 -4.81
N ASP A 128 1.06 -11.65 -5.54
CA ASP A 128 2.38 -12.14 -5.90
C ASP A 128 3.47 -11.31 -5.24
N VAL A 129 4.64 -11.93 -5.00
CA VAL A 129 5.78 -11.27 -4.38
C VAL A 129 6.98 -11.36 -5.31
N MET A 130 7.43 -10.20 -5.77
CA MET A 130 8.60 -10.09 -6.66
C MET A 130 9.79 -9.50 -5.89
N THR A 131 10.92 -10.21 -5.95
CA THR A 131 12.18 -9.77 -5.34
C THR A 131 13.06 -9.14 -6.40
N ALA A 132 12.88 -7.84 -6.65
CA ALA A 132 13.65 -7.09 -7.65
C ALA A 132 13.68 -5.60 -7.28
N ARG A 133 14.53 -4.84 -7.97
CA ARG A 133 14.51 -3.37 -7.94
C ARG A 133 13.58 -2.84 -9.02
N LEU A 134 13.03 -1.63 -8.82
CA LEU A 134 12.15 -1.00 -9.80
C LEU A 134 12.84 -0.81 -11.16
N GLU A 135 14.11 -0.44 -11.14
CA GLU A 135 14.93 -0.20 -12.34
C GLU A 135 15.14 -1.46 -13.21
N GLU A 136 14.87 -2.64 -12.64
CA GLU A 136 14.97 -3.93 -13.31
C GLU A 136 13.64 -4.42 -13.89
N LEU A 137 12.56 -3.63 -13.71
CA LEU A 137 11.20 -4.07 -14.00
C LEU A 137 10.59 -3.28 -15.16
N ASN A 138 9.95 -3.99 -16.08
CA ASN A 138 8.98 -3.40 -16.99
C ASN A 138 7.60 -3.38 -16.35
N CYS A 139 7.01 -2.18 -16.23
CA CYS A 139 5.69 -2.00 -15.62
C CYS A 139 4.51 -2.07 -16.62
N ASP A 140 4.75 -2.38 -17.90
CA ASP A 140 3.71 -2.35 -18.96
C ASP A 140 2.51 -3.28 -18.69
N GLY A 141 2.70 -4.32 -17.90
CA GLY A 141 1.63 -5.28 -17.55
C GLY A 141 0.70 -4.84 -16.41
N TYR A 142 0.97 -3.68 -15.80
CA TYR A 142 0.18 -3.20 -14.64
C TYR A 142 -0.65 -1.98 -15.02
N GLU A 143 -1.93 -1.99 -14.64
CA GLU A 143 -2.86 -0.89 -14.84
C GLU A 143 -2.75 0.17 -13.74
N LEU A 144 -2.34 -0.24 -12.53
CA LEU A 144 -2.12 0.64 -11.40
C LEU A 144 -0.76 0.38 -10.74
N LEU A 145 0.06 1.43 -10.66
CA LEU A 145 1.27 1.44 -9.87
C LEU A 145 0.96 2.12 -8.54
N THR A 146 1.47 1.59 -7.43
CA THR A 146 1.33 2.27 -6.13
C THR A 146 2.63 2.24 -5.34
N SER A 147 2.79 3.18 -4.43
CA SER A 147 3.84 3.19 -3.42
C SER A 147 3.43 4.03 -2.22
N ARG A 148 3.89 3.63 -1.03
CA ARG A 148 3.68 4.39 0.21
C ARG A 148 4.95 5.06 0.74
N ALA A 149 6.09 4.55 0.40
CA ALA A 149 7.38 5.06 0.85
C ALA A 149 8.41 4.86 -0.27
N LEU A 150 8.36 5.75 -1.27
CA LEU A 150 9.31 5.71 -2.37
C LEU A 150 10.65 6.27 -1.89
N ASP A 151 11.58 5.39 -1.57
CA ASP A 151 12.96 5.79 -1.25
C ASP A 151 13.55 6.53 -2.47
N ARG A 152 14.18 7.68 -2.22
CA ARG A 152 14.71 8.56 -3.27
C ARG A 152 13.64 9.02 -4.28
N ALA A 153 12.45 9.36 -3.78
CA ALA A 153 11.33 9.84 -4.63
C ALA A 153 11.76 10.94 -5.62
N GLU A 154 12.62 11.87 -5.19
CA GLU A 154 13.14 12.95 -6.04
C GLU A 154 13.84 12.45 -7.30
N ALA A 155 14.52 11.30 -7.24
CA ALA A 155 15.24 10.73 -8.35
C ALA A 155 14.38 9.83 -9.24
N ILE A 156 13.39 9.17 -8.65
CA ILE A 156 12.63 8.09 -9.32
C ILE A 156 11.30 8.62 -9.88
N LEU A 157 10.61 9.45 -9.12
CA LEU A 157 9.24 9.86 -9.42
C LEU A 157 9.09 10.60 -10.77
N PRO A 158 9.98 11.53 -11.16
CA PRO A 158 9.85 12.20 -12.45
C PRO A 158 9.90 11.23 -13.64
N ALA A 159 10.82 10.26 -13.60
CA ALA A 159 10.92 9.26 -14.65
C ALA A 159 9.69 8.34 -14.66
N LEU A 160 9.28 7.86 -13.48
CA LEU A 160 8.11 6.99 -13.33
C LEU A 160 6.82 7.65 -13.88
N ILE A 161 6.61 8.94 -13.60
CA ILE A 161 5.45 9.68 -14.13
C ILE A 161 5.53 9.78 -15.64
N GLN A 162 6.69 10.16 -16.21
CA GLN A 162 6.86 10.34 -17.65
C GLN A 162 6.70 9.02 -18.43
N GLU A 163 6.99 7.89 -17.82
CA GLU A 163 6.87 6.55 -18.41
C GLU A 163 5.45 5.96 -18.34
N LEU A 164 4.52 6.60 -17.60
CA LEU A 164 3.13 6.12 -17.53
C LEU A 164 2.50 6.08 -18.93
N SER A 165 1.98 4.94 -19.31
CA SER A 165 1.16 4.81 -20.53
C SER A 165 -0.23 5.43 -20.31
N PRO A 166 -1.02 5.70 -21.38
CA PRO A 166 -2.36 6.27 -21.26
C PRO A 166 -3.36 5.40 -20.47
N THR A 167 -3.08 4.12 -20.33
CA THR A 167 -3.94 3.18 -19.60
C THR A 167 -3.48 2.94 -18.16
N GLN A 168 -2.33 3.49 -17.78
CA GLN A 168 -1.77 3.34 -16.45
C GLN A 168 -2.09 4.52 -15.56
N ARG A 169 -2.21 4.24 -14.26
CA ARG A 169 -2.31 5.25 -13.21
C ARG A 169 -1.27 4.99 -12.14
N LEU A 170 -0.83 6.05 -11.48
CA LEU A 170 0.07 5.97 -10.34
C LEU A 170 -0.66 6.50 -9.10
N MET A 171 -0.78 5.69 -8.06
CA MET A 171 -1.39 6.03 -6.78
C MET A 171 -0.31 6.10 -5.70
N LEU A 172 -0.12 7.27 -5.12
CA LEU A 172 0.91 7.52 -4.12
C LEU A 172 0.33 7.94 -2.78
N TYR A 173 0.75 7.26 -1.72
CA TYR A 173 0.51 7.69 -0.34
C TYR A 173 1.62 8.66 0.05
N CYS A 174 1.29 9.92 0.24
CA CYS A 174 2.29 10.99 0.29
C CYS A 174 1.95 12.09 1.31
N GLY A 175 2.96 12.87 1.67
CA GLY A 175 2.81 14.14 2.35
C GLY A 175 2.77 15.31 1.37
N ALA A 176 2.54 16.53 1.89
CA ALA A 176 2.41 17.75 1.09
C ALA A 176 3.65 18.02 0.19
N ASP A 177 4.86 17.76 0.69
CA ASP A 177 6.09 17.97 -0.09
C ASP A 177 6.14 17.09 -1.34
N LEU A 178 5.68 15.83 -1.22
CA LEU A 178 5.63 14.92 -2.36
C LEU A 178 4.53 15.31 -3.36
N VAL A 179 3.40 15.82 -2.89
CA VAL A 179 2.34 16.37 -3.76
C VAL A 179 2.92 17.50 -4.63
N ALA A 180 3.60 18.46 -4.03
CA ALA A 180 4.24 19.56 -4.79
C ALA A 180 5.27 19.06 -5.81
N MET A 181 6.00 17.99 -5.48
CA MET A 181 6.95 17.37 -6.41
C MET A 181 6.22 16.69 -7.58
N ILE A 182 5.13 15.97 -7.33
CA ILE A 182 4.30 15.32 -8.35
C ILE A 182 3.77 16.38 -9.33
N GLU A 183 3.20 17.47 -8.82
CA GLU A 183 2.67 18.57 -9.62
C GLU A 183 3.73 19.18 -10.54
N LYS A 184 4.94 19.36 -10.00
CA LYS A 184 6.09 19.87 -10.79
C LYS A 184 6.55 18.87 -11.85
N SER A 185 6.49 17.58 -11.58
CA SER A 185 6.99 16.51 -12.47
C SER A 185 6.01 16.16 -13.59
N GLY A 186 4.70 16.26 -13.34
CA GLY A 186 3.66 15.88 -14.30
C GLY A 186 3.52 16.89 -15.45
N GLY A 187 3.63 18.18 -15.15
CA GLY A 187 3.40 19.22 -16.17
C GLY A 187 1.98 19.18 -16.74
N ALA A 188 1.81 19.67 -17.98
CA ALA A 188 0.50 19.75 -18.65
C ALA A 188 -0.01 18.40 -19.20
N ASP A 189 0.85 17.40 -19.32
CA ASP A 189 0.53 16.12 -19.95
C ASP A 189 -0.15 15.14 -18.99
N PHE A 190 -0.26 15.49 -17.69
CA PHE A 190 -0.80 14.62 -16.66
C PHE A 190 -1.87 15.30 -15.83
N SER A 191 -2.91 14.54 -15.50
CA SER A 191 -3.89 14.87 -14.48
C SER A 191 -3.41 14.38 -13.12
N ILE A 192 -3.59 15.21 -12.10
CA ILE A 192 -3.20 14.91 -10.72
C ILE A 192 -4.39 15.22 -9.82
N GLU A 193 -4.90 14.19 -9.17
CA GLU A 193 -5.96 14.29 -8.17
C GLU A 193 -5.39 13.99 -6.80
N THR A 194 -5.73 14.79 -5.80
CA THR A 194 -5.28 14.59 -4.43
C THR A 194 -6.46 14.44 -3.49
N HIS A 195 -6.39 13.44 -2.61
CA HIS A 195 -7.42 13.12 -1.64
C HIS A 195 -6.80 13.08 -0.24
N SER A 196 -7.33 13.89 0.68
CA SER A 196 -6.89 13.86 2.08
C SER A 196 -7.21 12.51 2.70
N ILE A 197 -6.23 11.93 3.38
CA ILE A 197 -6.46 10.72 4.18
C ILE A 197 -7.20 11.14 5.46
N PRO A 198 -8.33 10.50 5.82
CA PRO A 198 -9.08 10.84 7.02
C PRO A 198 -8.20 10.89 8.27
N GLU A 199 -8.56 11.76 9.20
CA GLU A 199 -7.84 11.96 10.46
C GLU A 199 -6.35 12.38 10.30
N SER A 200 -6.00 12.96 9.14
CA SER A 200 -4.68 13.53 8.89
C SER A 200 -4.77 14.84 8.11
N GLU A 201 -4.13 15.88 8.60
CA GLU A 201 -4.00 17.17 7.89
C GLU A 201 -2.83 17.19 6.89
N ALA A 202 -1.94 16.21 6.96
CA ALA A 202 -0.66 16.23 6.24
C ALA A 202 -0.42 15.02 5.34
N ARG A 203 -1.39 14.10 5.22
CA ARG A 203 -1.25 12.89 4.40
C ARG A 203 -2.35 12.79 3.37
N PHE A 204 -1.95 12.41 2.17
CA PHE A 204 -2.78 12.40 0.98
C PHE A 204 -2.59 11.10 0.19
N ILE A 205 -3.60 10.76 -0.60
CA ILE A 205 -3.42 9.89 -1.76
C ILE A 205 -3.42 10.78 -2.99
N ALA A 206 -2.36 10.73 -3.78
CA ALA A 206 -2.27 11.38 -5.07
C ALA A 206 -2.44 10.35 -6.19
N ILE A 207 -3.34 10.63 -7.12
CA ILE A 207 -3.57 9.81 -8.32
C ILE A 207 -3.05 10.59 -9.51
N VAL A 208 -2.12 9.99 -10.24
CA VAL A 208 -1.53 10.56 -11.46
C VAL A 208 -1.94 9.71 -12.65
N SER A 209 -2.42 10.34 -13.69
CA SER A 209 -2.76 9.70 -14.97
C SER A 209 -2.35 10.60 -16.14
N ARG A 210 -2.02 10.00 -17.28
CA ARG A 210 -1.73 10.76 -18.50
C ARG A 210 -3.02 11.32 -19.09
N ASN A 211 -3.01 12.59 -19.50
CA ASN A 211 -4.12 13.22 -20.22
C ASN A 211 -4.32 12.54 -21.60
N SER A 212 -5.57 12.35 -21.99
CA SER A 212 -5.97 11.76 -23.28
C SER A 212 -5.69 12.66 -24.45
#